data_a97c8191738cd092141adc31ed1a1f32
#
_entry.id   a97c8191738cd092141adc31ed1a1f32
#
_cell.length_a   1.000
_cell.length_b   1.000
_cell.length_c   1.000
_cell.angle_alpha   90.00
_cell.angle_beta   90.00
_cell.angle_gamma   90.00
#
_symmetry.space_group_name_H-M   'P 1'
#
loop_
_entity.id
_entity.type
_entity.pdbx_description
1 polymer ?
#
loop_
_entity_poly.entity_id
_entity_poly.type
_entity_poly.pdbx_seq_one_letter_code
_entity_poly.pdbx_strand_id
1 'polypeptide(L)'
;VSAAQAPTAVVTGGASGIGRAIAQRLIEDGLNVAVLDLSPAEEGFGLIVDVADRAQVDKAMDAVRERFGPVGVLVNAAGKDGFTRFADLPFADWQRVVDINLNGVFHCVQSALPDMIRAHWGRIVNISSSSTHSGQPFMAHYVAAKSAVNGLTKALALELGPKGITVNAIPPGFIDTPMLRTAEQNQRLGGTIEDHIARTPVRRVGRPEDIAATCSFLVSEEAGYITGQIIGVNGGRNT
;
A
#
# COMPACT_ATOMS: atom_id res chain seq x y z
N VAL A 1 22.59 5.55 27.93
CA VAL A 1 21.60 5.87 26.88
C VAL A 1 21.31 4.57 26.17
N SER A 2 20.14 3.96 26.45
CA SER A 2 19.67 2.78 25.72
C SER A 2 19.57 3.18 24.23
N ALA A 3 20.20 2.43 23.33
CA ALA A 3 20.00 2.63 21.90
C ALA A 3 18.50 2.50 21.64
N ALA A 4 17.90 3.54 21.07
CA ALA A 4 16.48 3.49 20.73
C ALA A 4 16.29 2.29 19.78
N GLN A 5 15.37 1.41 20.13
CA GLN A 5 15.06 0.25 19.29
C GLN A 5 14.54 0.75 17.94
N ALA A 6 15.06 0.18 16.85
CA ALA A 6 14.61 0.52 15.51
C ALA A 6 13.08 0.36 15.38
N PRO A 7 12.38 1.30 14.75
CA PRO A 7 10.94 1.20 14.59
C PRO A 7 10.53 -0.07 13.85
N THR A 8 9.44 -0.70 14.31
CA THR A 8 8.87 -1.88 13.66
C THR A 8 7.92 -1.46 12.56
N ALA A 9 8.17 -1.93 11.34
CA ALA A 9 7.33 -1.70 10.16
C ALA A 9 6.67 -3.00 9.69
N VAL A 10 5.40 -2.90 9.31
CA VAL A 10 4.67 -3.97 8.62
C VAL A 10 4.35 -3.51 7.20
N VAL A 11 4.72 -4.31 6.21
CA VAL A 11 4.41 -4.09 4.79
C VAL A 11 3.55 -5.24 4.28
N THR A 12 2.32 -4.95 3.87
CA THR A 12 1.46 -5.96 3.24
C THR A 12 1.72 -6.00 1.73
N GLY A 13 1.61 -7.17 1.11
CA GLY A 13 1.92 -7.34 -0.32
C GLY A 13 3.41 -7.17 -0.64
N GLY A 14 4.29 -7.45 0.33
CA GLY A 14 5.72 -7.15 0.22
C GLY A 14 6.57 -8.25 -0.42
N ALA A 15 6.00 -9.35 -0.90
CA ALA A 15 6.76 -10.39 -1.61
C ALA A 15 7.07 -10.02 -3.08
N SER A 16 6.43 -8.97 -3.64
CA SER A 16 6.64 -8.58 -5.03
C SER A 16 6.40 -7.08 -5.28
N GLY A 17 6.85 -6.61 -6.45
CA GLY A 17 6.52 -5.30 -6.99
C GLY A 17 6.78 -4.12 -6.06
N ILE A 18 5.79 -3.25 -5.90
CA ILE A 18 5.88 -2.03 -5.08
C ILE A 18 6.11 -2.37 -3.61
N GLY A 19 5.37 -3.34 -3.06
CA GLY A 19 5.50 -3.72 -1.66
C GLY A 19 6.88 -4.25 -1.32
N ARG A 20 7.49 -5.08 -2.21
CA ARG A 20 8.87 -5.57 -2.04
C ARG A 20 9.88 -4.42 -2.04
N ALA A 21 9.78 -3.51 -2.99
CA ALA A 21 10.69 -2.36 -3.05
C ALA A 21 10.57 -1.47 -1.80
N ILE A 22 9.35 -1.30 -1.27
CA ILE A 22 9.13 -0.58 -0.01
C ILE A 22 9.78 -1.34 1.15
N ALA A 23 9.54 -2.66 1.28
CA ALA A 23 10.11 -3.47 2.35
C ALA A 23 11.65 -3.40 2.35
N GLN A 24 12.26 -3.59 1.19
CA GLN A 24 13.71 -3.47 1.00
C GLN A 24 14.22 -2.08 1.42
N ARG A 25 13.59 -1.02 0.94
CA ARG A 25 13.99 0.34 1.27
C ARG A 25 13.87 0.64 2.77
N LEU A 26 12.81 0.21 3.44
CA LEU A 26 12.66 0.42 4.88
C LEU A 26 13.68 -0.38 5.70
N ILE A 27 14.14 -1.54 5.22
CA ILE A 27 15.27 -2.28 5.81
C ILE A 27 16.56 -1.47 5.65
N GLU A 28 16.83 -0.93 4.47
CA GLU A 28 17.99 -0.07 4.19
C GLU A 28 17.98 1.20 5.05
N ASP A 29 16.79 1.74 5.34
CA ASP A 29 16.61 2.88 6.24
C ASP A 29 16.75 2.50 7.74
N GLY A 30 16.99 1.21 8.05
CA GLY A 30 17.27 0.71 9.40
C GLY A 30 16.05 0.29 10.22
N LEU A 31 14.88 0.09 9.60
CA LEU A 31 13.69 -0.39 10.30
C LEU A 31 13.68 -1.92 10.44
N ASN A 32 13.04 -2.43 11.48
CA ASN A 32 12.68 -3.84 11.58
C ASN A 32 11.43 -4.10 10.74
N VAL A 33 11.56 -4.81 9.62
CA VAL A 33 10.47 -4.97 8.66
C VAL A 33 9.89 -6.39 8.70
N ALA A 34 8.58 -6.48 8.88
CA ALA A 34 7.79 -7.69 8.64
C ALA A 34 6.98 -7.54 7.35
N VAL A 35 6.90 -8.62 6.58
CA VAL A 35 6.18 -8.70 5.32
C VAL A 35 5.03 -9.68 5.44
N LEU A 36 3.81 -9.21 5.16
CA LEU A 36 2.60 -10.02 5.09
C LEU A 36 2.19 -10.19 3.62
N ASP A 37 2.22 -11.40 3.10
CA ASP A 37 1.89 -11.69 1.71
C ASP A 37 1.29 -13.11 1.57
N LEU A 38 0.63 -13.40 0.46
CA LEU A 38 0.19 -14.76 0.10
C LEU A 38 1.35 -15.66 -0.33
N SER A 39 2.49 -15.06 -0.69
CA SER A 39 3.70 -15.71 -1.14
C SER A 39 4.85 -15.50 -0.15
N PRO A 40 5.83 -16.41 -0.08
CA PRO A 40 7.03 -16.19 0.71
C PRO A 40 7.75 -14.90 0.31
N ALA A 41 8.17 -14.12 1.30
CA ALA A 41 8.99 -12.93 1.07
C ALA A 41 10.48 -13.28 1.17
N GLU A 42 11.28 -12.65 0.31
CA GLU A 42 12.75 -12.78 0.34
C GLU A 42 13.37 -11.78 1.33
N GLU A 43 12.65 -10.69 1.59
CA GLU A 43 13.10 -9.58 2.42
C GLU A 43 12.37 -9.55 3.77
N GLY A 44 13.06 -9.22 4.85
CA GLY A 44 12.47 -9.03 6.18
C GLY A 44 11.97 -10.30 6.85
N PHE A 45 11.05 -10.14 7.80
CA PHE A 45 10.37 -11.24 8.49
C PHE A 45 9.07 -11.58 7.74
N GLY A 46 9.14 -12.58 6.86
CA GLY A 46 8.03 -13.00 6.01
C GLY A 46 6.98 -13.85 6.74
N LEU A 47 5.70 -13.50 6.58
CA LEU A 47 4.55 -14.23 7.09
C LEU A 47 3.54 -14.44 5.97
N ILE A 48 3.05 -15.68 5.81
CA ILE A 48 2.02 -16.01 4.82
C ILE A 48 0.65 -15.61 5.39
N VAL A 49 0.02 -14.62 4.76
CA VAL A 49 -1.21 -13.98 5.26
C VAL A 49 -2.10 -13.54 4.11
N ASP A 50 -3.37 -13.94 4.15
CA ASP A 50 -4.42 -13.27 3.37
C ASP A 50 -4.95 -12.07 4.19
N VAL A 51 -4.71 -10.85 3.73
CA VAL A 51 -5.18 -9.62 4.39
C VAL A 51 -6.71 -9.51 4.45
N ALA A 52 -7.43 -10.23 3.60
CA ALA A 52 -8.88 -10.33 3.64
C ALA A 52 -9.40 -11.19 4.82
N ASP A 53 -8.53 -11.99 5.44
CA ASP A 53 -8.83 -12.81 6.61
C ASP A 53 -8.33 -12.10 7.90
N ARG A 54 -9.26 -11.56 8.65
CA ARG A 54 -8.96 -10.85 9.89
C ARG A 54 -8.17 -11.68 10.91
N ALA A 55 -8.49 -12.94 11.08
CA ALA A 55 -7.83 -13.80 12.04
C ALA A 55 -6.37 -14.07 11.68
N GLN A 56 -6.07 -14.23 10.38
CA GLN A 56 -4.69 -14.33 9.90
C GLN A 56 -3.91 -13.04 10.14
N VAL A 57 -4.54 -11.87 9.90
CA VAL A 57 -3.91 -10.57 10.16
C VAL A 57 -3.58 -10.41 11.63
N ASP A 58 -4.52 -10.67 12.54
CA ASP A 58 -4.29 -10.53 13.98
C ASP A 58 -3.17 -11.45 14.46
N LYS A 59 -3.19 -12.73 14.05
CA LYS A 59 -2.11 -13.70 14.38
C LYS A 59 -0.75 -13.25 13.85
N ALA A 60 -0.69 -12.69 12.66
CA ALA A 60 0.55 -12.20 12.08
C ALA A 60 1.07 -10.97 12.84
N MET A 61 0.19 -10.03 13.20
CA MET A 61 0.57 -8.85 14.01
C MET A 61 1.11 -9.26 15.39
N ASP A 62 0.54 -10.30 16.00
CA ASP A 62 1.06 -10.82 17.27
C ASP A 62 2.47 -11.42 17.10
N ALA A 63 2.71 -12.21 16.05
CA ALA A 63 4.04 -12.73 15.73
C ALA A 63 5.06 -11.60 15.46
N VAL A 64 4.64 -10.51 14.82
CA VAL A 64 5.49 -9.32 14.61
C VAL A 64 5.85 -8.66 15.94
N ARG A 65 4.86 -8.50 16.85
CA ARG A 65 5.09 -7.94 18.19
C ARG A 65 6.06 -8.79 19.01
N GLU A 66 5.92 -10.11 18.96
CA GLU A 66 6.84 -11.04 19.63
C GLU A 66 8.26 -10.93 19.08
N ARG A 67 8.40 -10.73 17.76
CA ARG A 67 9.71 -10.70 17.09
C ARG A 67 10.43 -9.36 17.24
N PHE A 68 9.71 -8.24 17.07
CA PHE A 68 10.29 -6.91 16.90
C PHE A 68 9.73 -5.86 17.87
N GLY A 69 8.72 -6.19 18.65
CA GLY A 69 8.02 -5.23 19.50
C GLY A 69 6.88 -4.51 18.79
N PRO A 70 6.36 -3.43 19.39
CA PRO A 70 5.16 -2.72 18.92
C PRO A 70 5.30 -2.20 17.48
N VAL A 71 4.22 -2.31 16.72
CA VAL A 71 4.17 -1.80 15.33
C VAL A 71 4.02 -0.29 15.33
N GLY A 72 5.01 0.41 14.77
CA GLY A 72 5.01 1.87 14.61
C GLY A 72 4.74 2.33 13.18
N VAL A 73 5.05 1.50 12.18
CA VAL A 73 4.85 1.82 10.76
C VAL A 73 4.00 0.73 10.11
N LEU A 74 2.97 1.14 9.36
CA LEU A 74 2.15 0.24 8.56
C LEU A 74 2.08 0.72 7.12
N VAL A 75 2.46 -0.13 6.17
CA VAL A 75 2.32 0.11 4.74
C VAL A 75 1.34 -0.91 4.14
N ASN A 76 0.19 -0.43 3.71
CA ASN A 76 -0.82 -1.25 3.05
C ASN A 76 -0.55 -1.25 1.53
N ALA A 77 0.24 -2.22 1.05
CA ALA A 77 0.56 -2.38 -0.36
C ALA A 77 -0.05 -3.66 -1.00
N ALA A 78 -0.65 -4.53 -0.19
CA ALA A 78 -1.41 -5.66 -0.72
C ALA A 78 -2.56 -5.16 -1.60
N GLY A 79 -2.73 -5.78 -2.76
CA GLY A 79 -3.79 -5.40 -3.67
C GLY A 79 -3.95 -6.40 -4.81
N LYS A 80 -5.15 -6.44 -5.34
CA LYS A 80 -5.52 -7.23 -6.50
C LYS A 80 -6.24 -6.34 -7.49
N ASP A 81 -5.78 -6.37 -8.74
CA ASP A 81 -6.52 -5.78 -9.85
C ASP A 81 -7.76 -6.62 -10.24
N GLY A 82 -8.55 -6.09 -11.12
CA GLY A 82 -9.66 -6.80 -11.74
C GLY A 82 -10.02 -6.10 -13.04
N PHE A 83 -10.36 -6.86 -14.07
CA PHE A 83 -10.65 -6.33 -15.39
C PHE A 83 -11.85 -7.08 -16.00
N THR A 84 -13.06 -6.54 -15.79
CA THR A 84 -14.32 -7.13 -16.24
C THR A 84 -15.30 -6.02 -16.61
N ARG A 85 -16.06 -6.18 -17.71
CA ARG A 85 -17.15 -5.26 -18.04
C ARG A 85 -18.14 -5.20 -16.89
N PHE A 86 -18.63 -4.01 -16.54
CA PHE A 86 -19.51 -3.86 -15.39
C PHE A 86 -20.79 -4.69 -15.51
N ALA A 87 -21.35 -4.79 -16.72
CA ALA A 87 -22.54 -5.61 -16.96
C ALA A 87 -22.32 -7.11 -16.72
N ASP A 88 -21.08 -7.59 -16.85
CA ASP A 88 -20.72 -8.99 -16.77
C ASP A 88 -19.97 -9.31 -15.46
N LEU A 89 -19.81 -8.32 -14.56
CA LEU A 89 -19.01 -8.46 -13.34
C LEU A 89 -19.78 -9.29 -12.30
N PRO A 90 -19.32 -10.52 -11.96
CA PRO A 90 -19.94 -11.29 -10.91
C PRO A 90 -19.75 -10.62 -9.56
N PHE A 91 -20.78 -10.68 -8.69
CA PHE A 91 -20.69 -10.09 -7.36
C PHE A 91 -19.55 -10.69 -6.51
N ALA A 92 -19.25 -11.97 -6.69
CA ALA A 92 -18.13 -12.63 -6.00
C ALA A 92 -16.77 -11.99 -6.38
N ASP A 93 -16.55 -11.62 -7.65
CA ASP A 93 -15.33 -10.95 -8.09
C ASP A 93 -15.27 -9.51 -7.57
N TRP A 94 -16.41 -8.80 -7.60
CA TRP A 94 -16.55 -7.50 -6.93
C TRP A 94 -16.14 -7.59 -5.47
N GLN A 95 -16.76 -8.52 -4.72
CA GLN A 95 -16.53 -8.70 -3.30
C GLN A 95 -15.06 -9.03 -3.01
N ARG A 96 -14.46 -9.97 -3.78
CA ARG A 96 -13.06 -10.36 -3.58
C ARG A 96 -12.09 -9.20 -3.77
N VAL A 97 -12.34 -8.31 -4.74
CA VAL A 97 -11.50 -7.12 -4.95
C VAL A 97 -11.68 -6.11 -3.82
N VAL A 98 -12.90 -5.91 -3.32
CA VAL A 98 -13.19 -5.06 -2.16
C VAL A 98 -12.54 -5.63 -0.89
N ASP A 99 -12.64 -6.94 -0.67
CA ASP A 99 -12.09 -7.59 0.51
C ASP A 99 -10.57 -7.42 0.61
N ILE A 100 -9.86 -7.56 -0.51
CA ILE A 100 -8.40 -7.40 -0.50
C ILE A 100 -8.01 -5.91 -0.43
N ASN A 101 -8.58 -5.07 -1.32
CA ASN A 101 -8.09 -3.70 -1.48
C ASN A 101 -8.61 -2.70 -0.45
N LEU A 102 -9.73 -2.99 0.22
CA LEU A 102 -10.35 -2.09 1.20
C LEU A 102 -10.46 -2.76 2.58
N ASN A 103 -11.12 -3.91 2.69
CA ASN A 103 -11.30 -4.57 3.98
C ASN A 103 -9.96 -5.04 4.56
N GLY A 104 -9.01 -5.48 3.72
CA GLY A 104 -7.65 -5.81 4.14
C GLY A 104 -6.90 -4.61 4.74
N VAL A 105 -7.05 -3.41 4.16
CA VAL A 105 -6.50 -2.17 4.75
C VAL A 105 -7.13 -1.90 6.11
N PHE A 106 -8.46 -2.02 6.23
CA PHE A 106 -9.17 -1.87 7.50
C PHE A 106 -8.65 -2.85 8.56
N HIS A 107 -8.52 -4.14 8.22
CA HIS A 107 -8.03 -5.17 9.13
C HIS A 107 -6.63 -4.83 9.66
N CYS A 108 -5.70 -4.51 8.76
CA CYS A 108 -4.32 -4.22 9.12
C CYS A 108 -4.20 -2.94 9.96
N VAL A 109 -4.91 -1.87 9.58
CA VAL A 109 -4.91 -0.62 10.37
C VAL A 109 -5.46 -0.88 11.76
N GLN A 110 -6.62 -1.52 11.87
CA GLN A 110 -7.26 -1.75 13.17
C GLN A 110 -6.40 -2.65 14.08
N SER A 111 -5.67 -3.60 13.52
CA SER A 111 -4.78 -4.49 14.28
C SER A 111 -3.48 -3.80 14.74
N ALA A 112 -2.92 -2.89 13.93
CA ALA A 112 -1.69 -2.15 14.29
C ALA A 112 -1.95 -0.94 15.20
N LEU A 113 -3.12 -0.32 15.09
CA LEU A 113 -3.46 0.94 15.74
C LEU A 113 -3.27 0.99 17.26
N PRO A 114 -3.58 -0.06 18.06
CA PRO A 114 -3.35 -0.03 19.51
C PRO A 114 -1.90 0.26 19.91
N ASP A 115 -0.93 -0.22 19.13
CA ASP A 115 0.49 0.01 19.41
C ASP A 115 0.87 1.48 19.17
N MET A 116 0.42 2.03 18.03
CA MET A 116 0.67 3.43 17.66
C MET A 116 0.02 4.41 18.66
N ILE A 117 -1.20 4.10 19.12
CA ILE A 117 -1.90 4.93 20.11
C ILE A 117 -1.13 4.94 21.44
N ARG A 118 -0.68 3.78 21.92
CA ARG A 118 0.11 3.69 23.15
C ARG A 118 1.44 4.43 23.06
N ALA A 119 2.07 4.40 21.88
CA ALA A 119 3.32 5.09 21.61
C ALA A 119 3.17 6.61 21.42
N HIS A 120 1.93 7.12 21.21
CA HIS A 120 1.67 8.47 20.73
C HIS A 120 2.47 8.81 19.45
N TRP A 121 2.71 7.80 18.63
CA TRP A 121 3.45 7.89 17.39
C TRP A 121 3.06 6.77 16.44
N GLY A 122 2.90 7.08 15.18
CA GLY A 122 2.64 6.11 14.13
C GLY A 122 2.67 6.70 12.74
N ARG A 123 2.95 5.83 11.75
CA ARG A 123 2.98 6.18 10.33
C ARG A 123 2.22 5.14 9.53
N ILE A 124 1.16 5.57 8.86
CA ILE A 124 0.35 4.70 7.99
C ILE A 124 0.42 5.23 6.57
N VAL A 125 0.86 4.38 5.64
CA VAL A 125 0.90 4.68 4.21
C VAL A 125 0.06 3.66 3.45
N ASN A 126 -0.93 4.14 2.71
CA ASN A 126 -1.81 3.30 1.91
C ASN A 126 -1.43 3.42 0.42
N ILE A 127 -1.14 2.29 -0.24
CA ILE A 127 -0.91 2.29 -1.69
C ILE A 127 -2.26 2.25 -2.40
N SER A 128 -2.62 3.42 -2.95
CA SER A 128 -3.85 3.64 -3.71
C SER A 128 -3.62 3.36 -5.21
N SER A 129 -4.19 4.15 -6.11
CA SER A 129 -4.00 4.07 -7.55
C SER A 129 -4.31 5.41 -8.22
N SER A 130 -3.57 5.77 -9.25
CA SER A 130 -3.89 6.94 -10.09
C SER A 130 -5.24 6.82 -10.81
N SER A 131 -5.75 5.60 -10.99
CA SER A 131 -7.09 5.36 -11.53
C SER A 131 -8.22 5.94 -10.67
N THR A 132 -7.96 6.29 -9.41
CA THR A 132 -8.93 6.99 -8.56
C THR A 132 -9.20 8.43 -8.98
N HIS A 133 -8.31 9.03 -9.77
CA HIS A 133 -8.46 10.39 -10.31
C HIS A 133 -9.14 10.42 -11.68
N SER A 134 -8.80 9.44 -12.56
CA SER A 134 -9.27 9.43 -13.95
C SER A 134 -10.39 8.42 -14.22
N GLY A 135 -10.62 7.47 -13.31
CA GLY A 135 -11.33 6.24 -13.63
C GLY A 135 -10.49 5.32 -14.53
N GLN A 136 -10.96 4.09 -14.72
CA GLN A 136 -10.39 3.13 -15.66
C GLN A 136 -11.51 2.20 -16.16
N PRO A 137 -11.74 2.11 -17.47
CA PRO A 137 -12.71 1.18 -18.02
C PRO A 137 -12.46 -0.25 -17.57
N PHE A 138 -13.52 -1.00 -17.31
CA PHE A 138 -13.51 -2.42 -16.90
C PHE A 138 -12.91 -2.69 -15.50
N MET A 139 -12.59 -1.66 -14.72
CA MET A 139 -11.99 -1.77 -13.38
C MET A 139 -12.88 -1.16 -12.29
N ALA A 140 -14.20 -1.14 -12.46
CA ALA A 140 -15.13 -0.46 -11.54
C ALA A 140 -14.95 -0.87 -10.06
N HIS A 141 -14.81 -2.16 -9.76
CA HIS A 141 -14.57 -2.69 -8.42
C HIS A 141 -13.23 -2.23 -7.83
N TYR A 142 -12.17 -2.26 -8.63
CA TYR A 142 -10.84 -1.82 -8.21
C TYR A 142 -10.79 -0.32 -7.94
N VAL A 143 -11.32 0.48 -8.89
CA VAL A 143 -11.37 1.94 -8.74
C VAL A 143 -12.21 2.35 -7.54
N ALA A 144 -13.37 1.69 -7.32
CA ALA A 144 -14.22 1.93 -6.17
C ALA A 144 -13.47 1.63 -4.85
N ALA A 145 -12.82 0.47 -4.74
CA ALA A 145 -12.09 0.08 -3.54
C ALA A 145 -10.91 1.03 -3.26
N LYS A 146 -10.11 1.37 -4.27
CA LYS A 146 -8.97 2.30 -4.11
C LYS A 146 -9.41 3.73 -3.82
N SER A 147 -10.56 4.18 -4.36
CA SER A 147 -11.16 5.47 -4.02
C SER A 147 -11.65 5.49 -2.56
N ALA A 148 -12.23 4.40 -2.08
CA ALA A 148 -12.62 4.27 -0.68
C ALA A 148 -11.40 4.33 0.25
N VAL A 149 -10.25 3.75 -0.12
CA VAL A 149 -8.99 3.87 0.64
C VAL A 149 -8.53 5.34 0.74
N ASN A 150 -8.71 6.15 -0.32
CA ASN A 150 -8.41 7.59 -0.25
C ASN A 150 -9.33 8.30 0.75
N GLY A 151 -10.62 7.96 0.78
CA GLY A 151 -11.57 8.47 1.78
C GLY A 151 -11.21 8.05 3.20
N LEU A 152 -10.91 6.77 3.39
CA LEU A 152 -10.45 6.22 4.67
C LEU A 152 -9.19 6.90 5.18
N THR A 153 -8.21 7.15 4.31
CA THR A 153 -6.97 7.88 4.62
C THR A 153 -7.26 9.25 5.24
N LYS A 154 -8.17 10.02 4.64
CA LYS A 154 -8.54 11.36 5.14
C LYS A 154 -9.27 11.30 6.48
N ALA A 155 -10.21 10.36 6.63
CA ALA A 155 -10.95 10.20 7.88
C ALA A 155 -10.02 9.83 9.04
N LEU A 156 -9.14 8.84 8.83
CA LEU A 156 -8.19 8.40 9.85
C LEU A 156 -7.14 9.47 10.17
N ALA A 157 -6.71 10.28 9.21
CA ALA A 157 -5.79 11.39 9.46
C ALA A 157 -6.37 12.41 10.46
N LEU A 158 -7.65 12.74 10.33
CA LEU A 158 -8.33 13.64 11.26
C LEU A 158 -8.54 13.03 12.65
N GLU A 159 -8.89 11.75 12.71
CA GLU A 159 -9.14 11.05 13.97
C GLU A 159 -7.87 10.77 14.76
N LEU A 160 -6.77 10.42 14.05
CA LEU A 160 -5.55 9.91 14.65
C LEU A 160 -4.46 10.98 14.79
N GLY A 161 -4.55 12.10 14.05
CA GLY A 161 -3.61 13.21 14.14
C GLY A 161 -3.37 13.70 15.57
N PRO A 162 -4.42 13.90 16.41
CA PRO A 162 -4.23 14.29 17.83
C PRO A 162 -3.47 13.24 18.66
N LYS A 163 -3.28 12.03 18.15
CA LYS A 163 -2.54 10.94 18.79
C LYS A 163 -1.11 10.77 18.26
N GLY A 164 -0.62 11.74 17.46
CA GLY A 164 0.72 11.70 16.86
C GLY A 164 0.88 10.72 15.67
N ILE A 165 -0.23 10.27 15.09
CA ILE A 165 -0.23 9.30 13.99
C ILE A 165 -0.56 10.03 12.69
N THR A 166 0.29 9.85 11.66
CA THR A 166 0.00 10.34 10.31
C THR A 166 -0.54 9.23 9.42
N VAL A 167 -1.48 9.57 8.55
CA VAL A 167 -2.08 8.64 7.58
C VAL A 167 -2.10 9.29 6.21
N ASN A 168 -1.37 8.71 5.24
CA ASN A 168 -1.28 9.23 3.89
C ASN A 168 -1.50 8.11 2.85
N ALA A 169 -1.81 8.49 1.63
CA ALA A 169 -1.91 7.55 0.52
C ALA A 169 -1.00 7.95 -0.63
N ILE A 170 -0.42 6.96 -1.28
CA ILE A 170 0.33 7.13 -2.53
C ILE A 170 -0.48 6.46 -3.64
N PRO A 171 -1.04 7.19 -4.61
CA PRO A 171 -1.58 6.65 -5.85
C PRO A 171 -0.47 6.54 -6.91
N PRO A 172 0.08 5.33 -7.16
CA PRO A 172 1.04 5.11 -8.23
C PRO A 172 0.42 5.31 -9.61
N GLY A 173 1.25 5.76 -10.56
CA GLY A 173 0.92 5.70 -11.98
C GLY A 173 1.19 4.32 -12.58
N PHE A 174 1.67 4.29 -13.83
CA PHE A 174 2.16 3.07 -14.46
C PHE A 174 3.55 2.72 -13.91
N ILE A 175 3.61 1.68 -13.10
CA ILE A 175 4.84 1.21 -12.44
C ILE A 175 5.19 -0.18 -12.98
N ASP A 176 6.45 -0.40 -13.35
CA ASP A 176 6.95 -1.68 -13.86
C ASP A 176 6.95 -2.73 -12.75
N THR A 177 5.91 -3.54 -12.73
CA THR A 177 5.64 -4.56 -11.72
C THR A 177 5.14 -5.84 -12.39
N PRO A 178 5.16 -7.01 -11.72
CA PRO A 178 4.53 -8.22 -12.23
C PRO A 178 3.04 -8.01 -12.61
N MET A 179 2.31 -7.20 -11.86
CA MET A 179 0.91 -6.87 -12.15
C MET A 179 0.78 -6.13 -13.50
N LEU A 180 1.63 -5.13 -13.77
CA LEU A 180 1.64 -4.39 -15.04
C LEU A 180 1.99 -5.33 -16.20
N ARG A 181 3.02 -6.17 -16.03
CA ARG A 181 3.46 -7.12 -17.06
C ARG A 181 2.39 -8.16 -17.37
N THR A 182 1.68 -8.65 -16.36
CA THR A 182 0.52 -9.55 -16.55
C THR A 182 -0.62 -8.85 -17.31
N ALA A 183 -0.90 -7.58 -17.00
CA ALA A 183 -1.91 -6.80 -17.71
C ALA A 183 -1.52 -6.55 -19.17
N GLU A 184 -0.24 -6.31 -19.45
CA GLU A 184 0.31 -6.17 -20.81
C GLU A 184 0.15 -7.47 -21.61
N GLN A 185 0.60 -8.61 -21.08
CA GLN A 185 0.47 -9.93 -21.71
C GLN A 185 -0.97 -10.29 -22.04
N ASN A 186 -1.90 -9.89 -21.17
CA ASN A 186 -3.34 -10.11 -21.36
C ASN A 186 -4.03 -9.01 -22.19
N GLN A 187 -3.29 -8.07 -22.78
CA GLN A 187 -3.81 -6.95 -23.60
C GLN A 187 -4.85 -6.09 -22.86
N ARG A 188 -4.67 -5.88 -21.55
CA ARG A 188 -5.58 -5.14 -20.67
C ARG A 188 -5.18 -3.69 -20.41
N LEU A 189 -4.07 -3.22 -20.99
CA LEU A 189 -3.54 -1.86 -20.75
C LEU A 189 -4.30 -0.77 -21.50
N GLY A 190 -5.07 -1.11 -22.52
CA GLY A 190 -5.73 -0.12 -23.40
C GLY A 190 -4.75 0.64 -24.29
N GLY A 191 -3.64 0.02 -24.63
CA GLY A 191 -2.54 0.51 -25.47
C GLY A 191 -1.26 -0.23 -25.16
N THR A 192 -0.15 0.12 -25.82
CA THR A 192 1.18 -0.44 -25.53
C THR A 192 1.87 0.29 -24.37
N ILE A 193 2.91 -0.29 -23.83
CA ILE A 193 3.76 0.42 -22.82
C ILE A 193 4.34 1.70 -23.42
N GLU A 194 4.73 1.69 -24.69
CA GLU A 194 5.25 2.86 -25.41
C GLU A 194 4.19 3.96 -25.50
N ASP A 195 2.90 3.62 -25.73
CA ASP A 195 1.81 4.60 -25.71
C ASP A 195 1.66 5.24 -24.33
N HIS A 196 1.80 4.45 -23.28
CA HIS A 196 1.75 4.95 -21.91
C HIS A 196 2.96 5.84 -21.58
N ILE A 197 4.17 5.49 -22.02
CA ILE A 197 5.38 6.31 -21.91
C ILE A 197 5.17 7.64 -22.62
N ALA A 198 4.67 7.62 -23.86
CA ALA A 198 4.43 8.82 -24.65
C ALA A 198 3.43 9.79 -24.01
N ARG A 199 2.45 9.27 -23.24
CA ARG A 199 1.45 10.07 -22.50
C ARG A 199 1.90 10.49 -21.11
N THR A 200 3.04 9.98 -20.61
CA THR A 200 3.57 10.32 -19.29
C THR A 200 4.54 11.49 -19.44
N PRO A 201 4.35 12.64 -18.77
CA PRO A 201 5.21 13.80 -18.89
C PRO A 201 6.70 13.53 -18.68
N VAL A 202 7.07 12.70 -17.69
CA VAL A 202 8.46 12.31 -17.43
C VAL A 202 9.01 11.26 -18.41
N ARG A 203 8.23 10.86 -19.43
CA ARG A 203 8.64 10.01 -20.56
C ARG A 203 9.26 8.67 -20.17
N ARG A 204 8.78 8.06 -19.10
CA ARG A 204 9.15 6.70 -18.69
C ARG A 204 8.02 6.03 -17.89
N VAL A 205 8.07 4.71 -17.82
CA VAL A 205 7.35 3.94 -16.80
C VAL A 205 8.00 4.21 -15.44
N GLY A 206 7.22 4.31 -14.39
CA GLY A 206 7.73 4.39 -13.03
C GLY A 206 8.36 3.06 -12.60
N ARG A 207 9.25 3.13 -11.63
CA ARG A 207 9.87 1.96 -11.00
C ARG A 207 9.27 1.77 -9.59
N PRO A 208 9.24 0.55 -9.06
CA PRO A 208 8.86 0.31 -7.67
C PRO A 208 9.61 1.21 -6.67
N GLU A 209 10.89 1.51 -6.96
CA GLU A 209 11.76 2.37 -6.15
C GLU A 209 11.28 3.83 -6.12
N ASP A 210 10.61 4.32 -7.17
CA ASP A 210 10.01 5.67 -7.17
C ASP A 210 8.94 5.79 -6.07
N ILE A 211 8.17 4.71 -5.86
CA ILE A 211 7.15 4.62 -4.81
C ILE A 211 7.80 4.42 -3.44
N ALA A 212 8.81 3.54 -3.37
CA ALA A 212 9.52 3.23 -2.13
C ALA A 212 10.20 4.48 -1.55
N ALA A 213 10.80 5.34 -2.38
CA ALA A 213 11.42 6.59 -1.95
C ALA A 213 10.40 7.54 -1.30
N THR A 214 9.21 7.69 -1.91
CA THR A 214 8.12 8.51 -1.34
C THR A 214 7.59 7.90 -0.05
N CYS A 215 7.41 6.58 0.00
CA CYS A 215 6.97 5.87 1.20
C CYS A 215 7.97 6.05 2.35
N SER A 216 9.26 5.85 2.10
CA SER A 216 10.36 6.05 3.05
C SER A 216 10.31 7.46 3.67
N PHE A 217 10.14 8.49 2.85
CA PHE A 217 9.97 9.87 3.34
C PHE A 217 8.72 10.00 4.21
N LEU A 218 7.56 9.48 3.79
CA LEU A 218 6.30 9.63 4.52
C LEU A 218 6.28 8.91 5.87
N VAL A 219 7.09 7.88 6.06
CA VAL A 219 7.20 7.17 7.35
C VAL A 219 8.29 7.75 8.26
N SER A 220 9.10 8.69 7.77
CA SER A 220 10.14 9.35 8.54
C SER A 220 9.59 10.36 9.56
N GLU A 221 10.46 10.79 10.47
CA GLU A 221 10.15 11.90 11.42
C GLU A 221 9.94 13.22 10.68
N GLU A 222 10.66 13.46 9.59
CA GLU A 222 10.60 14.71 8.81
C GLU A 222 9.21 14.94 8.19
N ALA A 223 8.46 13.88 7.92
CA ALA A 223 7.11 13.95 7.38
C ALA A 223 6.01 14.11 8.45
N GLY A 224 6.37 14.40 9.70
CA GLY A 224 5.44 14.45 10.84
C GLY A 224 4.32 15.50 10.71
N TYR A 225 4.43 16.46 9.79
CA TYR A 225 3.38 17.45 9.51
C TYR A 225 2.55 17.14 8.25
N ILE A 226 2.79 15.99 7.62
CA ILE A 226 2.09 15.54 6.41
C ILE A 226 1.11 14.44 6.81
N THR A 227 -0.19 14.74 6.78
CA THR A 227 -1.25 13.75 7.06
C THR A 227 -2.50 14.04 6.24
N GLY A 228 -3.27 13.02 5.92
CA GLY A 228 -4.49 13.11 5.10
C GLY A 228 -4.24 13.36 3.61
N GLN A 229 -2.98 13.30 3.16
CA GLN A 229 -2.62 13.63 1.80
C GLN A 229 -2.70 12.42 0.86
N ILE A 230 -3.07 12.69 -0.38
CA ILE A 230 -3.09 11.73 -1.48
C ILE A 230 -2.01 12.18 -2.46
N ILE A 231 -0.79 11.65 -2.27
CA ILE A 231 0.42 12.13 -2.96
C ILE A 231 0.66 11.30 -4.22
N GLY A 232 0.37 11.87 -5.39
CA GLY A 232 0.53 11.22 -6.69
C GLY A 232 2.01 10.97 -7.04
N VAL A 233 2.37 9.70 -7.27
CA VAL A 233 3.68 9.31 -7.82
C VAL A 233 3.43 8.64 -9.17
N ASN A 234 3.18 9.47 -10.18
CA ASN A 234 2.60 9.04 -11.47
C ASN A 234 3.28 9.65 -12.70
N GLY A 235 4.43 10.30 -12.51
CA GLY A 235 5.18 10.93 -13.59
C GLY A 235 4.47 12.12 -14.23
N GLY A 236 3.52 12.76 -13.52
CA GLY A 236 2.74 13.90 -13.99
C GLY A 236 1.53 13.53 -14.86
N ARG A 237 1.14 12.25 -14.91
CA ARG A 237 0.06 11.79 -15.79
C ARG A 237 -1.34 12.21 -15.32
N ASN A 238 -1.52 12.38 -14.02
CA ASN A 238 -2.77 12.79 -13.38
C ASN A 238 -2.45 13.95 -12.43
N THR A 239 -2.48 15.14 -12.97
CA THR A 239 -2.31 16.40 -12.22
C THR A 239 -3.64 17.10 -12.05
#